data_b927f038f1ef0167637614977aed93d3
#
_entry.id   b927f038f1ef0167637614977aed93d3
#
_cell.length_a   1.000
_cell.length_b   1.000
_cell.length_c   1.000
_cell.angle_alpha   90.00
_cell.angle_beta   90.00
_cell.angle_gamma   90.00
#
_symmetry.space_group_name_H-M   'P 1'
#
loop_
_entity.id
_entity.type
_entity.pdbx_description
1 polymer ?
#
loop_
_entity_poly.entity_id
_entity_poly.type
_entity_poly.pdbx_seq_one_letter_code
_entity_poly.pdbx_strand_id
1 'polypeptide(L)'
;MHFSYNKLSQNPRIFKKLTGLSLSEFTIILDLVSNDFEAAFPNVGRKPKIKTHQDRLVLILLYYRCYVTHEFIGYFIGLDEANVCRLFARIEPLIAGKVHIKKDRTLTEEAVNTLLTDVTEQPIQRPKDKKARKSYYSGKKKRHTQKTEITMTTNGKIIDVSKSTAGSVHDITIRRNGNHLPPDADKYGDLGYQGWQKESKNVHLPHKKPKNGKLTDQQRQENKEHSKIRIAVEHQFARLKKFRILGEMYRNFRKKHNLRFNIIAGIVNLQAGF
;
A
#
# COMPACT_ATOMS: atom_id res chain seq x y z
N MET A 1 -6.74 -25.13 -16.23
CA MET A 1 -6.38 -24.31 -15.03
C MET A 1 -7.63 -23.55 -14.59
N HIS A 2 -8.05 -23.66 -13.33
CA HIS A 2 -9.28 -23.00 -12.84
C HIS A 2 -9.15 -21.49 -12.72
N PHE A 3 -7.96 -20.95 -12.49
CA PHE A 3 -7.68 -19.52 -12.36
C PHE A 3 -7.04 -18.91 -13.62
N SER A 4 -7.39 -19.40 -14.81
CA SER A 4 -6.93 -18.75 -16.05
C SER A 4 -7.71 -17.46 -16.33
N TYR A 5 -7.04 -16.51 -16.98
CA TYR A 5 -7.67 -15.28 -17.44
C TYR A 5 -8.90 -15.55 -18.29
N ASN A 6 -8.77 -16.43 -19.29
CA ASN A 6 -9.88 -16.76 -20.20
C ASN A 6 -11.11 -17.28 -19.48
N LYS A 7 -10.96 -18.00 -18.37
CA LYS A 7 -12.11 -18.52 -17.61
C LYS A 7 -12.68 -17.45 -16.67
N LEU A 8 -11.84 -16.68 -16.00
CA LEU A 8 -12.30 -15.66 -15.06
C LEU A 8 -12.89 -14.44 -15.75
N SER A 9 -12.38 -14.05 -16.92
CA SER A 9 -12.87 -12.89 -17.68
C SER A 9 -14.29 -13.06 -18.21
N GLN A 10 -14.77 -14.31 -18.36
CA GLN A 10 -16.16 -14.61 -18.70
C GLN A 10 -17.17 -14.12 -17.65
N ASN A 11 -16.70 -13.92 -16.38
CA ASN A 11 -17.55 -13.37 -15.33
C ASN A 11 -16.87 -12.14 -14.69
N PRO A 12 -17.13 -10.91 -15.22
CA PRO A 12 -16.49 -9.69 -14.75
C PRO A 12 -16.68 -9.41 -13.25
N ARG A 13 -17.83 -9.81 -12.69
CA ARG A 13 -18.09 -9.65 -11.24
C ARG A 13 -17.17 -10.52 -10.40
N ILE A 14 -17.00 -11.80 -10.78
CA ILE A 14 -16.08 -12.72 -10.08
C ILE A 14 -14.65 -12.29 -10.31
N PHE A 15 -14.28 -11.91 -11.54
CA PHE A 15 -12.95 -11.40 -11.87
C PHE A 15 -12.57 -10.24 -10.95
N LYS A 16 -13.42 -9.21 -10.82
CA LYS A 16 -13.18 -8.06 -9.93
C LYS A 16 -13.11 -8.45 -8.45
N LYS A 17 -13.90 -9.40 -7.99
CA LYS A 17 -13.85 -9.89 -6.62
C LYS A 17 -12.52 -10.59 -6.30
N LEU A 18 -11.99 -11.38 -7.23
CA LEU A 18 -10.79 -12.19 -7.02
C LEU A 18 -9.49 -11.44 -7.31
N THR A 19 -9.47 -10.51 -8.26
CA THR A 19 -8.27 -9.74 -8.64
C THR A 19 -8.21 -8.35 -8.01
N GLY A 20 -9.37 -7.81 -7.63
CA GLY A 20 -9.52 -6.42 -7.17
C GLY A 20 -9.71 -5.41 -8.30
N LEU A 21 -9.65 -5.82 -9.57
CA LEU A 21 -9.69 -4.97 -10.76
C LEU A 21 -10.87 -5.32 -11.67
N SER A 22 -11.43 -4.31 -12.36
CA SER A 22 -12.27 -4.54 -13.52
C SER A 22 -11.42 -5.06 -14.70
N LEU A 23 -12.08 -5.56 -15.76
CA LEU A 23 -11.35 -6.02 -16.95
C LEU A 23 -10.59 -4.87 -17.64
N SER A 24 -11.18 -3.67 -17.70
CA SER A 24 -10.53 -2.49 -18.27
C SER A 24 -9.29 -2.07 -17.48
N GLU A 25 -9.41 -1.97 -16.16
CA GLU A 25 -8.27 -1.67 -15.26
C GLU A 25 -7.15 -2.73 -15.39
N PHE A 26 -7.53 -3.99 -15.52
CA PHE A 26 -6.58 -5.10 -15.73
C PHE A 26 -5.83 -4.97 -17.05
N THR A 27 -6.55 -4.65 -18.14
CA THR A 27 -5.95 -4.47 -19.48
C THR A 27 -4.93 -3.34 -19.46
N ILE A 28 -5.24 -2.21 -18.83
CA ILE A 28 -4.28 -1.09 -18.69
C ILE A 28 -2.97 -1.56 -18.02
N ILE A 29 -3.09 -2.29 -16.91
CA ILE A 29 -1.87 -2.79 -16.22
C ILE A 29 -1.12 -3.81 -17.08
N LEU A 30 -1.85 -4.70 -17.76
CA LEU A 30 -1.26 -5.70 -18.64
C LEU A 30 -0.46 -5.04 -19.75
N ASP A 31 -1.01 -4.03 -20.41
CA ASP A 31 -0.35 -3.31 -21.51
C ASP A 31 0.93 -2.62 -21.01
N LEU A 32 0.90 -2.03 -19.82
CA LEU A 32 2.07 -1.40 -19.20
C LEU A 32 3.22 -2.40 -18.95
N VAL A 33 2.92 -3.67 -18.62
CA VAL A 33 3.93 -4.65 -18.22
C VAL A 33 4.24 -5.70 -19.30
N SER A 34 3.53 -5.72 -20.43
CA SER A 34 3.62 -6.76 -21.45
C SER A 34 5.04 -6.94 -22.00
N ASN A 35 5.69 -5.87 -22.39
CA ASN A 35 7.07 -5.93 -22.94
C ASN A 35 8.06 -6.45 -21.89
N ASP A 36 7.93 -6.03 -20.63
CA ASP A 36 8.79 -6.50 -19.54
C ASP A 36 8.53 -7.98 -19.24
N PHE A 37 7.29 -8.44 -19.37
CA PHE A 37 6.94 -9.85 -19.23
C PHE A 37 7.48 -10.70 -20.38
N GLU A 38 7.43 -10.22 -21.63
CA GLU A 38 8.05 -10.91 -22.77
C GLU A 38 9.54 -11.08 -22.56
N ALA A 39 10.24 -10.02 -22.21
CA ALA A 39 11.68 -10.06 -21.93
C ALA A 39 12.03 -10.99 -20.76
N ALA A 40 11.20 -10.98 -19.70
CA ALA A 40 11.43 -11.80 -18.53
C ALA A 40 11.03 -13.27 -18.71
N PHE A 41 10.08 -13.60 -19.57
CA PHE A 41 9.55 -14.96 -19.75
C PHE A 41 9.62 -15.39 -21.22
N PRO A 42 10.82 -15.49 -21.80
CA PRO A 42 10.99 -15.87 -23.21
C PRO A 42 10.49 -17.32 -23.46
N ASN A 43 9.95 -17.55 -24.64
CA ASN A 43 9.48 -18.87 -25.09
C ASN A 43 10.63 -19.81 -25.52
N VAL A 44 11.68 -19.91 -24.69
CA VAL A 44 12.87 -20.73 -24.96
C VAL A 44 12.94 -21.85 -23.91
N GLY A 45 13.28 -23.06 -24.35
CA GLY A 45 13.45 -24.22 -23.48
C GLY A 45 12.14 -24.90 -23.07
N ARG A 46 12.09 -25.44 -21.83
CA ARG A 46 10.92 -26.14 -21.33
C ARG A 46 9.71 -25.21 -21.23
N LYS A 47 8.59 -25.61 -21.84
CA LYS A 47 7.33 -24.84 -21.82
C LYS A 47 6.87 -24.57 -20.38
N PRO A 48 6.64 -23.30 -20.01
CA PRO A 48 6.18 -22.95 -18.67
C PRO A 48 4.74 -23.43 -18.46
N LYS A 49 4.39 -23.85 -17.23
CA LYS A 49 3.00 -24.22 -16.88
C LYS A 49 2.04 -23.01 -16.98
N ILE A 50 2.50 -21.81 -16.65
CA ILE A 50 1.75 -20.57 -16.83
C ILE A 50 2.19 -19.95 -18.15
N LYS A 51 1.36 -20.14 -19.19
CA LYS A 51 1.72 -19.82 -20.56
C LYS A 51 1.59 -18.34 -20.89
N THR A 52 0.53 -17.67 -20.43
CA THR A 52 0.18 -16.31 -20.85
C THR A 52 0.58 -15.26 -19.82
N HIS A 53 0.82 -14.03 -20.27
CA HIS A 53 1.10 -12.89 -19.40
C HIS A 53 -0.13 -12.52 -18.58
N GLN A 54 -1.33 -12.67 -19.17
CA GLN A 54 -2.61 -12.49 -18.50
C GLN A 54 -2.73 -13.42 -17.28
N ASP A 55 -2.40 -14.70 -17.43
CA ASP A 55 -2.47 -15.66 -16.32
C ASP A 55 -1.48 -15.32 -15.22
N ARG A 56 -0.25 -14.86 -15.56
CA ARG A 56 0.75 -14.42 -14.58
C ARG A 56 0.24 -13.23 -13.78
N LEU A 57 -0.36 -12.25 -14.45
CA LEU A 57 -0.91 -11.06 -13.80
C LEU A 57 -2.14 -11.42 -12.94
N VAL A 58 -3.06 -12.28 -13.43
CA VAL A 58 -4.20 -12.76 -12.65
C VAL A 58 -3.75 -13.41 -11.35
N LEU A 59 -2.75 -14.30 -11.40
CA LEU A 59 -2.28 -15.04 -10.22
C LEU A 59 -1.70 -14.13 -9.14
N ILE A 60 -0.89 -13.13 -9.51
CA ILE A 60 -0.31 -12.21 -8.54
C ILE A 60 -1.38 -11.28 -7.94
N LEU A 61 -2.32 -10.80 -8.76
CA LEU A 61 -3.44 -9.97 -8.29
C LEU A 61 -4.37 -10.75 -7.37
N LEU A 62 -4.68 -12.02 -7.69
CA LEU A 62 -5.43 -12.92 -6.82
C LEU A 62 -4.70 -13.11 -5.48
N TYR A 63 -3.38 -13.30 -5.52
CA TYR A 63 -2.58 -13.39 -4.31
C TYR A 63 -2.68 -12.12 -3.46
N TYR A 64 -2.57 -10.94 -4.06
CA TYR A 64 -2.68 -9.68 -3.33
C TYR A 64 -4.09 -9.46 -2.78
N ARG A 65 -5.11 -9.78 -3.59
CA ARG A 65 -6.50 -9.53 -3.25
C ARG A 65 -7.03 -10.50 -2.20
N CYS A 66 -6.81 -11.79 -2.38
CA CYS A 66 -7.36 -12.86 -1.54
C CYS A 66 -6.41 -13.27 -0.41
N TYR A 67 -5.11 -13.02 -0.57
CA TYR A 67 -4.03 -13.35 0.34
C TYR A 67 -4.03 -14.82 0.80
N VAL A 68 -4.28 -15.71 -0.14
CA VAL A 68 -4.16 -17.17 0.05
C VAL A 68 -2.69 -17.61 0.15
N THR A 69 -2.41 -18.85 0.55
CA THR A 69 -1.03 -19.35 0.60
C THR A 69 -0.48 -19.65 -0.80
N HIS A 70 0.83 -19.67 -0.94
CA HIS A 70 1.48 -20.11 -2.20
C HIS A 70 1.15 -21.57 -2.51
N GLU A 71 1.06 -22.41 -1.48
CA GLU A 71 0.64 -23.81 -1.58
C GLU A 71 -0.77 -23.94 -2.18
N PHE A 72 -1.73 -23.13 -1.67
CA PHE A 72 -3.09 -23.10 -2.22
C PHE A 72 -3.07 -22.76 -3.71
N ILE A 73 -2.37 -21.70 -4.11
CA ILE A 73 -2.24 -21.34 -5.53
C ILE A 73 -1.57 -22.48 -6.31
N GLY A 74 -0.49 -23.03 -5.78
CA GLY A 74 0.29 -24.10 -6.40
C GLY A 74 -0.56 -25.34 -6.70
N TYR A 75 -1.40 -25.76 -5.76
CA TYR A 75 -2.33 -26.86 -5.95
C TYR A 75 -3.22 -26.68 -7.19
N PHE A 76 -3.82 -25.49 -7.36
CA PHE A 76 -4.73 -25.21 -8.49
C PHE A 76 -4.04 -25.05 -9.85
N ILE A 77 -2.76 -24.69 -9.87
CA ILE A 77 -2.00 -24.50 -11.12
C ILE A 77 -0.99 -25.62 -11.39
N GLY A 78 -0.91 -26.60 -10.49
CA GLY A 78 0.00 -27.76 -10.59
C GLY A 78 1.48 -27.38 -10.41
N LEU A 79 1.78 -26.40 -9.56
CA LEU A 79 3.13 -26.00 -9.16
C LEU A 79 3.30 -26.22 -7.65
N ASP A 80 4.52 -26.52 -7.22
CA ASP A 80 4.86 -26.50 -5.80
C ASP A 80 4.98 -25.06 -5.26
N GLU A 81 4.89 -24.90 -3.93
CA GLU A 81 4.96 -23.61 -3.24
C GLU A 81 6.22 -22.82 -3.60
N ALA A 82 7.38 -23.49 -3.69
CA ALA A 82 8.64 -22.82 -3.99
C ALA A 82 8.66 -22.22 -5.40
N ASN A 83 8.05 -22.91 -6.38
CA ASN A 83 7.94 -22.40 -7.75
C ASN A 83 6.94 -21.24 -7.85
N VAL A 84 5.83 -21.26 -7.09
CA VAL A 84 4.92 -20.10 -6.97
C VAL A 84 5.66 -18.91 -6.35
N CYS A 85 6.43 -19.12 -5.29
CA CYS A 85 7.24 -18.09 -4.64
C CYS A 85 8.26 -17.47 -5.62
N ARG A 86 8.98 -18.31 -6.39
CA ARG A 86 9.94 -17.84 -7.43
C ARG A 86 9.24 -17.08 -8.55
N LEU A 87 8.07 -17.54 -9.00
CA LEU A 87 7.25 -16.88 -10.01
C LEU A 87 6.88 -15.46 -9.55
N PHE A 88 6.32 -15.33 -8.34
CA PHE A 88 5.96 -14.01 -7.81
C PHE A 88 7.16 -13.12 -7.55
N ALA A 89 8.28 -13.67 -7.08
CA ALA A 89 9.52 -12.93 -6.91
C ALA A 89 10.04 -12.33 -8.23
N ARG A 90 9.75 -12.96 -9.38
CA ARG A 90 10.10 -12.50 -10.72
C ARG A 90 9.11 -11.49 -11.27
N ILE A 91 7.81 -11.66 -11.00
CA ILE A 91 6.74 -10.77 -11.50
C ILE A 91 6.70 -9.45 -10.72
N GLU A 92 6.83 -9.47 -9.39
CA GLU A 92 6.68 -8.29 -8.54
C GLU A 92 7.54 -7.08 -8.96
N PRO A 93 8.84 -7.23 -9.27
CA PRO A 93 9.67 -6.10 -9.73
C PRO A 93 9.21 -5.51 -11.05
N LEU A 94 8.70 -6.34 -11.98
CA LEU A 94 8.24 -5.90 -13.30
C LEU A 94 6.99 -5.01 -13.16
N ILE A 95 6.03 -5.44 -12.35
CA ILE A 95 4.84 -4.63 -12.05
C ILE A 95 5.25 -3.35 -11.32
N ALA A 96 6.13 -3.45 -10.32
CA ALA A 96 6.60 -2.28 -9.57
C ALA A 96 7.30 -1.25 -10.46
N GLY A 97 8.00 -1.68 -11.50
CA GLY A 97 8.64 -0.77 -12.47
C GLY A 97 7.66 0.15 -13.21
N LYS A 98 6.39 -0.25 -13.34
CA LYS A 98 5.37 0.46 -14.13
C LYS A 98 4.24 1.07 -13.28
N VAL A 99 3.87 0.42 -12.20
CA VAL A 99 2.63 0.73 -11.43
C VAL A 99 2.93 1.31 -10.04
N HIS A 100 4.19 1.52 -9.67
CA HIS A 100 4.57 2.08 -8.37
C HIS A 100 4.25 3.58 -8.26
N ILE A 101 4.09 4.04 -7.03
CA ILE A 101 4.08 5.48 -6.75
C ILE A 101 5.48 6.04 -7.06
N LYS A 102 5.56 6.91 -8.05
CA LYS A 102 6.82 7.60 -8.37
C LYS A 102 7.20 8.45 -7.17
N LYS A 103 8.39 8.20 -6.64
CA LYS A 103 9.00 9.06 -5.63
C LYS A 103 9.53 10.30 -6.34
N ASP A 104 8.64 11.22 -6.64
CA ASP A 104 9.05 12.53 -7.11
C ASP A 104 9.61 13.30 -5.91
N ARG A 105 10.87 13.66 -5.98
CA ARG A 105 11.54 14.42 -4.91
C ARG A 105 11.10 15.89 -4.92
N THR A 106 10.56 16.33 -6.05
CA THR A 106 10.01 17.66 -6.25
C THR A 106 8.55 17.50 -6.69
N LEU A 107 7.64 17.45 -5.73
CA LEU A 107 6.22 17.65 -6.04
C LEU A 107 6.08 19.06 -6.57
N THR A 108 5.74 19.21 -7.85
CA THR A 108 5.56 20.52 -8.47
C THR A 108 4.47 21.30 -7.77
N GLU A 109 4.74 22.56 -7.46
CA GLU A 109 3.93 23.45 -6.63
C GLU A 109 2.51 23.67 -7.18
N GLU A 110 2.28 23.53 -8.48
CA GLU A 110 1.00 23.85 -9.12
C GLU A 110 -0.16 22.87 -8.85
N ALA A 111 0.12 21.64 -8.39
CA ALA A 111 -0.91 20.61 -8.24
C ALA A 111 -1.27 20.27 -6.79
N VAL A 112 -0.59 20.85 -5.78
CA VAL A 112 -0.66 20.32 -4.41
C VAL A 112 -0.82 21.42 -3.38
N ASN A 113 -2.00 22.02 -3.31
CA ASN A 113 -2.29 23.02 -2.28
C ASN A 113 -2.49 22.40 -0.88
N THR A 114 -3.02 21.18 -0.81
CA THR A 114 -3.32 20.51 0.46
C THR A 114 -2.94 19.03 0.44
N LEU A 115 -2.15 18.64 1.42
CA LEU A 115 -1.66 17.26 1.61
C LEU A 115 -2.20 16.63 2.88
N LEU A 116 -2.63 15.39 2.78
CA LEU A 116 -3.07 14.57 3.90
C LEU A 116 -2.01 13.49 4.15
N THR A 117 -1.50 13.43 5.36
CA THR A 117 -0.47 12.44 5.75
C THR A 117 -0.98 11.63 6.93
N ASP A 118 -0.88 10.32 6.82
CA ASP A 118 -1.26 9.40 7.90
C ASP A 118 -0.51 8.08 7.82
N VAL A 119 -0.42 7.37 8.95
CA VAL A 119 0.28 6.10 9.08
C VAL A 119 -0.70 4.95 9.23
N THR A 120 -0.59 3.95 8.37
CA THR A 120 -1.26 2.67 8.60
C THR A 120 -0.34 1.70 9.33
N GLU A 121 -0.93 0.93 10.24
CA GLU A 121 -0.23 -0.06 11.05
C GLU A 121 -0.79 -1.45 10.76
N GLN A 122 0.08 -2.35 10.26
CA GLN A 122 -0.28 -3.71 9.88
C GLN A 122 0.33 -4.74 10.83
N PRO A 123 -0.46 -5.71 11.35
CA PRO A 123 0.07 -6.81 12.14
C PRO A 123 1.06 -7.66 11.35
N ILE A 124 2.09 -8.17 12.03
CA ILE A 124 3.07 -9.11 11.49
C ILE A 124 3.20 -10.32 12.39
N GLN A 125 3.77 -11.41 11.88
CA GLN A 125 4.18 -12.54 12.70
C GLN A 125 5.22 -12.11 13.73
N ARG A 126 5.14 -12.69 14.94
CA ARG A 126 6.08 -12.39 16.01
C ARG A 126 7.51 -12.73 15.56
N PRO A 127 8.45 -11.77 15.58
CA PRO A 127 9.83 -12.03 15.22
C PRO A 127 10.50 -13.03 16.17
N LYS A 128 11.36 -13.90 15.64
CA LYS A 128 12.14 -14.85 16.47
C LYS A 128 13.21 -14.13 17.27
N ASP A 129 13.90 -13.18 16.68
CA ASP A 129 14.95 -12.39 17.32
C ASP A 129 14.40 -11.48 18.42
N LYS A 130 15.09 -11.43 19.58
CA LYS A 130 14.65 -10.68 20.79
C LYS A 130 14.65 -9.16 20.56
N LYS A 131 15.66 -8.62 19.83
CA LYS A 131 15.78 -7.20 19.53
C LYS A 131 14.69 -6.77 18.56
N ALA A 132 14.45 -7.56 17.51
CA ALA A 132 13.36 -7.33 16.57
C ALA A 132 11.98 -7.42 17.26
N ARG A 133 11.77 -8.37 18.18
CA ARG A 133 10.53 -8.43 18.97
C ARG A 133 10.23 -7.12 19.68
N LYS A 134 11.22 -6.53 20.35
CA LYS A 134 11.05 -5.26 21.06
C LYS A 134 10.74 -4.12 20.10
N SER A 135 11.47 -4.00 18.99
CA SER A 135 11.27 -2.90 18.02
C SER A 135 9.94 -2.98 17.26
N TYR A 136 9.46 -4.19 16.94
CA TYR A 136 8.19 -4.35 16.22
C TYR A 136 6.96 -4.37 17.13
N TYR A 137 7.09 -4.35 18.45
CA TYR A 137 5.95 -4.36 19.36
C TYR A 137 5.29 -2.98 19.45
N SER A 138 4.04 -2.90 19.05
CA SER A 138 3.22 -1.69 19.18
C SER A 138 2.51 -1.69 20.54
N GLY A 139 2.84 -0.73 21.38
CA GLY A 139 2.15 -0.51 22.66
C GLY A 139 0.67 -0.13 22.47
N LYS A 140 0.33 0.57 21.38
CA LYS A 140 -1.05 0.95 21.02
C LYS A 140 -1.87 -0.27 20.60
N LYS A 141 -1.33 -1.13 19.75
CA LYS A 141 -2.03 -2.31 19.19
C LYS A 141 -1.85 -3.58 20.02
N LYS A 142 -0.97 -3.58 21.04
CA LYS A 142 -0.64 -4.73 21.89
C LYS A 142 -0.21 -5.98 21.10
N ARG A 143 0.45 -5.78 19.96
CA ARG A 143 0.96 -6.84 19.07
C ARG A 143 2.15 -6.36 18.24
N HIS A 144 2.81 -7.28 17.56
CA HIS A 144 3.90 -6.94 16.63
C HIS A 144 3.31 -6.43 15.33
N THR A 145 3.80 -5.27 14.90
CA THR A 145 3.27 -4.56 13.73
C THR A 145 4.41 -3.91 12.94
N GLN A 146 4.10 -3.53 11.72
CA GLN A 146 4.89 -2.61 10.92
C GLN A 146 4.01 -1.44 10.46
N LYS A 147 4.64 -0.30 10.27
CA LYS A 147 4.00 0.96 9.92
C LYS A 147 4.45 1.43 8.55
N THR A 148 3.53 2.01 7.79
CA THR A 148 3.81 2.67 6.51
C THR A 148 2.98 3.94 6.45
N GLU A 149 3.64 5.07 6.19
CA GLU A 149 3.00 6.37 5.97
C GLU A 149 2.62 6.50 4.50
N ILE A 150 1.46 7.09 4.24
CA ILE A 150 1.11 7.62 2.92
C ILE A 150 0.93 9.13 3.02
N THR A 151 1.27 9.82 1.94
CA THR A 151 0.88 11.20 1.70
C THR A 151 0.03 11.23 0.44
N MET A 152 -1.07 11.97 0.49
CA MET A 152 -2.02 12.06 -0.60
C MET A 152 -2.61 13.46 -0.72
N THR A 153 -3.16 13.78 -1.87
CA THR A 153 -3.93 15.01 -2.12
C THR A 153 -5.37 14.85 -1.63
N THR A 154 -6.10 15.93 -1.49
CA THR A 154 -7.51 15.92 -1.04
C THR A 154 -8.45 15.15 -1.98
N ASN A 155 -8.13 15.10 -3.29
CA ASN A 155 -8.91 14.32 -4.28
C ASN A 155 -8.61 12.81 -4.24
N GLY A 156 -7.69 12.37 -3.35
CA GLY A 156 -7.42 10.95 -3.11
C GLY A 156 -6.22 10.37 -3.86
N LYS A 157 -5.45 11.17 -4.62
CA LYS A 157 -4.23 10.69 -5.28
C LYS A 157 -3.12 10.46 -4.24
N ILE A 158 -2.64 9.23 -4.12
CA ILE A 158 -1.47 8.91 -3.29
C ILE A 158 -0.22 9.38 -4.03
N ILE A 159 0.54 10.26 -3.42
CA ILE A 159 1.75 10.86 -4.01
C ILE A 159 3.04 10.38 -3.38
N ASP A 160 2.99 9.86 -2.16
CA ASP A 160 4.14 9.27 -1.48
C ASP A 160 3.75 8.07 -0.61
N VAL A 161 4.66 7.11 -0.54
CA VAL A 161 4.60 5.94 0.35
C VAL A 161 5.95 5.80 1.02
N SER A 162 5.99 5.96 2.34
CA SER A 162 7.22 5.84 3.11
C SER A 162 7.80 4.42 3.07
N LYS A 163 9.07 4.28 3.44
CA LYS A 163 9.62 2.97 3.80
C LYS A 163 8.86 2.42 5.01
N SER A 164 8.55 1.12 4.96
CA SER A 164 7.90 0.44 6.09
C SER A 164 8.86 0.36 7.28
N THR A 165 8.39 0.73 8.46
CA THR A 165 9.15 0.79 9.71
C THR A 165 8.57 -0.15 10.76
N ALA A 166 9.30 -0.34 11.86
CA ALA A 166 8.84 -1.14 12.98
C ALA A 166 7.70 -0.45 13.76
N GLY A 167 6.78 -1.22 14.33
CA GLY A 167 5.57 -0.70 15.00
C GLY A 167 5.81 0.18 16.22
N SER A 168 6.97 0.09 16.87
CA SER A 168 7.33 0.98 17.99
C SER A 168 7.76 2.38 17.56
N VAL A 169 8.05 2.60 16.26
CA VAL A 169 8.50 3.90 15.76
C VAL A 169 7.34 4.90 15.82
N HIS A 170 7.61 6.10 16.32
CA HIS A 170 6.61 7.18 16.36
C HIS A 170 6.35 7.75 14.96
N ASP A 171 5.12 8.17 14.68
CA ASP A 171 4.69 8.60 13.36
C ASP A 171 5.48 9.84 12.90
N ILE A 172 5.76 10.79 13.80
CA ILE A 172 6.65 11.93 13.51
C ILE A 172 8.07 11.50 13.08
N THR A 173 8.60 10.40 13.64
CA THR A 173 9.91 9.90 13.24
C THR A 173 9.87 9.30 11.84
N ILE A 174 8.76 8.68 11.44
CA ILE A 174 8.55 8.20 10.08
C ILE A 174 8.55 9.39 9.13
N ARG A 175 7.82 10.45 9.46
CA ARG A 175 7.73 11.67 8.66
C ARG A 175 9.10 12.35 8.48
N ARG A 176 9.90 12.48 9.52
CA ARG A 176 11.25 13.06 9.49
C ARG A 176 12.20 12.32 8.54
N ASN A 177 12.04 11.01 8.44
CA ASN A 177 12.84 10.15 7.57
C ASN A 177 12.19 9.96 6.17
N GLY A 178 11.04 10.56 5.93
CA GLY A 178 10.32 10.52 4.67
C GLY A 178 10.81 11.55 3.66
N ASN A 179 10.14 11.61 2.51
CA ASN A 179 10.43 12.61 1.49
C ASN A 179 10.01 14.02 1.95
N HIS A 180 10.74 15.03 1.52
CA HIS A 180 10.33 16.42 1.74
C HIS A 180 9.01 16.68 1.01
N LEU A 181 8.12 17.40 1.67
CA LEU A 181 6.86 17.88 1.09
C LEU A 181 7.01 19.35 0.70
N PRO A 182 6.25 19.83 -0.29
CA PRO A 182 6.29 21.24 -0.70
C PRO A 182 6.11 22.17 0.51
N PRO A 183 6.96 23.21 0.67
CA PRO A 183 6.91 24.08 1.85
C PRO A 183 5.59 24.84 1.93
N ASP A 184 5.05 25.25 0.81
CA ASP A 184 3.87 26.12 0.72
C ASP A 184 2.53 25.36 0.80
N ALA A 185 2.54 24.03 0.62
CA ALA A 185 1.34 23.21 0.77
C ALA A 185 0.85 23.18 2.23
N ASP A 186 -0.46 23.20 2.41
CA ASP A 186 -1.11 22.89 3.69
C ASP A 186 -0.99 21.39 3.98
N LYS A 187 -0.51 21.03 5.16
CA LYS A 187 -0.21 19.64 5.55
C LYS A 187 -1.04 19.25 6.75
N TYR A 188 -1.89 18.26 6.58
CA TYR A 188 -2.77 17.75 7.63
C TYR A 188 -2.26 16.39 8.14
N GLY A 189 -2.07 16.28 9.46
CA GLY A 189 -1.67 15.05 10.14
C GLY A 189 -2.53 14.78 11.38
N ASP A 190 -2.34 13.63 12.02
CA ASP A 190 -2.97 13.31 13.30
C ASP A 190 -2.11 13.72 14.50
N LEU A 191 -2.57 13.43 15.72
CA LEU A 191 -1.82 13.70 16.94
C LEU A 191 -0.48 12.97 17.05
N GLY A 192 -0.23 11.92 16.25
CA GLY A 192 1.03 11.21 16.18
C GLY A 192 2.18 12.04 15.60
N TYR A 193 1.84 13.14 14.90
CA TYR A 193 2.79 14.06 14.28
C TYR A 193 3.12 15.30 15.17
N GLN A 194 2.85 15.24 16.45
CA GLN A 194 3.21 16.31 17.39
C GLN A 194 4.67 16.73 17.25
N GLY A 195 4.91 18.02 17.05
CA GLY A 195 6.24 18.59 16.82
C GLY A 195 6.55 18.89 15.36
N TRP A 196 5.78 18.36 14.39
CA TRP A 196 5.98 18.65 12.97
C TRP A 196 5.84 20.15 12.62
N GLN A 197 4.94 20.87 13.31
CA GLN A 197 4.74 22.31 13.15
C GLN A 197 5.99 23.15 13.46
N LYS A 198 6.95 22.60 14.23
CA LYS A 198 8.23 23.26 14.53
C LYS A 198 9.26 23.11 13.40
N GLU A 199 9.03 22.16 12.51
CA GLU A 199 10.00 21.72 11.49
C GLU A 199 9.53 22.06 10.07
N SER A 200 8.24 22.29 9.87
CA SER A 200 7.64 22.60 8.57
C SER A 200 6.54 23.65 8.71
N LYS A 201 6.44 24.54 7.72
CA LYS A 201 5.36 25.53 7.63
C LYS A 201 4.04 24.86 7.23
N ASN A 202 2.93 25.55 7.47
CA ASN A 202 1.58 25.17 7.04
C ASN A 202 1.19 23.74 7.47
N VAL A 203 1.55 23.35 8.70
CA VAL A 203 1.18 22.06 9.28
C VAL A 203 0.01 22.22 10.23
N HIS A 204 -1.07 21.50 9.96
CA HIS A 204 -2.31 21.50 10.71
C HIS A 204 -2.45 20.16 11.46
N LEU A 205 -2.44 20.22 12.79
CA LEU A 205 -2.66 19.08 13.67
C LEU A 205 -3.84 19.39 14.60
N PRO A 206 -4.58 18.36 15.04
CA PRO A 206 -5.69 18.58 15.97
C PRO A 206 -5.18 19.03 17.34
N HIS A 207 -5.98 19.81 18.04
CA HIS A 207 -5.72 20.20 19.41
C HIS A 207 -5.73 18.99 20.34
N LYS A 208 -4.64 18.83 21.08
CA LYS A 208 -4.53 17.76 22.06
C LYS A 208 -5.25 18.14 23.35
N LYS A 209 -6.10 17.26 23.87
CA LYS A 209 -6.74 17.46 25.18
C LYS A 209 -5.66 17.59 26.28
N PRO A 210 -5.69 18.65 27.11
CA PRO A 210 -4.81 18.78 28.26
C PRO A 210 -5.01 17.62 29.26
N LYS A 211 -3.96 17.26 30.00
CA LYS A 211 -4.01 16.15 30.96
C LYS A 211 -5.10 16.35 32.02
N ASN A 212 -5.25 17.57 32.55
CA ASN A 212 -6.18 17.93 33.62
C ASN A 212 -7.23 18.97 33.17
N GLY A 213 -7.64 18.94 31.90
CA GLY A 213 -8.57 19.94 31.37
C GLY A 213 -9.49 19.41 30.29
N LYS A 214 -10.29 20.31 29.73
CA LYS A 214 -11.14 20.08 28.57
C LYS A 214 -10.69 20.99 27.42
N LEU A 215 -10.96 20.57 26.19
CA LEU A 215 -10.84 21.46 25.04
C LEU A 215 -11.91 22.54 25.12
N THR A 216 -11.59 23.75 24.66
CA THR A 216 -12.57 24.83 24.48
C THR A 216 -13.56 24.44 23.37
N ASP A 217 -14.69 25.13 23.30
CA ASP A 217 -15.69 24.87 22.24
C ASP A 217 -15.11 25.18 20.87
N GLN A 218 -14.33 26.24 20.75
CA GLN A 218 -13.62 26.60 19.54
C GLN A 218 -12.64 25.47 19.12
N GLN A 219 -11.80 24.99 20.03
CA GLN A 219 -10.86 23.89 19.75
C GLN A 219 -11.58 22.59 19.35
N ARG A 220 -12.75 22.34 19.91
CA ARG A 220 -13.60 21.20 19.52
C ARG A 220 -14.12 21.36 18.10
N GLN A 221 -14.55 22.56 17.72
CA GLN A 221 -15.02 22.85 16.39
C GLN A 221 -13.88 22.74 15.36
N GLU A 222 -12.72 23.30 15.64
CA GLU A 222 -11.53 23.20 14.79
C GLU A 222 -11.09 21.73 14.60
N ASN A 223 -11.11 20.93 15.66
CA ASN A 223 -10.85 19.48 15.56
C ASN A 223 -11.88 18.74 14.71
N LYS A 224 -13.15 19.15 14.76
CA LYS A 224 -14.20 18.58 13.92
C LYS A 224 -13.99 18.89 12.45
N GLU A 225 -13.59 20.10 12.12
CA GLU A 225 -13.26 20.51 10.74
C GLU A 225 -12.02 19.78 10.22
N HIS A 226 -10.97 19.73 11.03
CA HIS A 226 -9.76 18.96 10.73
C HIS A 226 -10.08 17.47 10.46
N SER A 227 -10.96 16.86 11.26
CA SER A 227 -11.37 15.47 11.07
C SER A 227 -12.13 15.26 9.77
N LYS A 228 -12.98 16.19 9.34
CA LYS A 228 -13.70 16.12 8.05
C LYS A 228 -12.72 16.05 6.87
N ILE A 229 -11.66 16.88 6.89
CA ILE A 229 -10.63 16.87 5.85
C ILE A 229 -9.92 15.51 5.83
N ARG A 230 -9.60 14.94 7.01
CA ARG A 230 -8.87 13.68 7.13
C ARG A 230 -9.66 12.42 6.79
N ILE A 231 -10.99 12.47 6.72
CA ILE A 231 -11.82 11.32 6.29
C ILE A 231 -11.34 10.74 4.95
N ALA A 232 -10.84 11.58 4.03
CA ALA A 232 -10.33 11.13 2.75
C ALA A 232 -9.18 10.12 2.88
N VAL A 233 -8.25 10.31 3.83
CA VAL A 233 -7.13 9.36 4.02
C VAL A 233 -7.60 8.03 4.63
N GLU A 234 -8.62 8.06 5.48
CA GLU A 234 -9.22 6.84 6.03
C GLU A 234 -9.90 6.01 4.91
N HIS A 235 -10.61 6.69 4.00
CA HIS A 235 -11.18 6.04 2.82
C HIS A 235 -10.10 5.43 1.93
N GLN A 236 -8.95 6.09 1.78
CA GLN A 236 -7.85 5.56 0.99
C GLN A 236 -7.22 4.34 1.65
N PHE A 237 -7.04 4.34 2.96
CA PHE A 237 -6.61 3.14 3.68
C PHE A 237 -7.63 2.00 3.55
N ALA A 238 -8.92 2.28 3.57
CA ALA A 238 -9.95 1.27 3.34
C ALA A 238 -9.85 0.66 1.94
N ARG A 239 -9.54 1.46 0.90
CA ARG A 239 -9.29 0.97 -0.47
C ARG A 239 -8.04 0.08 -0.54
N LEU A 240 -6.92 0.52 0.03
CA LEU A 240 -5.67 -0.24 0.11
C LEU A 240 -5.89 -1.60 0.82
N LYS A 241 -6.59 -1.60 1.95
CA LYS A 241 -6.86 -2.79 2.75
C LYS A 241 -7.89 -3.76 2.13
N LYS A 242 -8.60 -3.35 1.09
CA LYS A 242 -9.37 -4.29 0.25
C LYS A 242 -8.47 -5.36 -0.37
N PHE A 243 -7.22 -5.04 -0.63
CA PHE A 243 -6.19 -6.05 -0.90
C PHE A 243 -5.74 -6.66 0.42
N ARG A 244 -6.21 -7.87 0.71
CA ARG A 244 -6.05 -8.55 2.00
C ARG A 244 -4.61 -8.71 2.44
N ILE A 245 -3.66 -8.72 1.49
CA ILE A 245 -2.22 -8.72 1.79
C ILE A 245 -1.78 -7.50 2.62
N LEU A 246 -2.50 -6.35 2.52
CA LEU A 246 -2.29 -5.15 3.34
C LEU A 246 -3.30 -5.04 4.50
N GLY A 247 -4.43 -5.76 4.42
CA GLY A 247 -5.49 -5.71 5.43
C GLY A 247 -5.34 -6.72 6.56
N GLU A 248 -4.72 -7.87 6.30
CA GLU A 248 -4.55 -8.98 7.24
C GLU A 248 -3.15 -8.98 7.88
N MET A 249 -2.89 -9.95 8.77
CA MET A 249 -1.57 -10.16 9.33
C MET A 249 -0.57 -10.54 8.22
N TYR A 250 0.49 -9.73 8.07
CA TYR A 250 1.48 -9.95 7.02
C TYR A 250 2.34 -11.18 7.32
N ARG A 251 2.26 -12.20 6.45
CA ARG A 251 2.91 -13.51 6.63
C ARG A 251 4.24 -13.66 5.88
N ASN A 252 4.54 -12.73 4.98
CA ASN A 252 5.73 -12.79 4.12
C ASN A 252 6.97 -12.13 4.75
N PHE A 253 8.09 -12.23 4.05
CA PHE A 253 9.32 -11.52 4.44
C PHE A 253 9.09 -9.99 4.44
N ARG A 254 9.33 -9.34 5.57
CA ARG A 254 9.10 -7.91 5.79
C ARG A 254 9.78 -7.01 4.75
N LYS A 255 10.98 -7.40 4.25
CA LYS A 255 11.73 -6.66 3.23
C LYS A 255 10.94 -6.42 1.92
N LYS A 256 9.97 -7.27 1.61
CA LYS A 256 9.11 -7.13 0.41
C LYS A 256 7.83 -6.32 0.67
N HIS A 257 7.54 -5.96 1.90
CA HIS A 257 6.30 -5.26 2.24
C HIS A 257 6.18 -3.92 1.52
N ASN A 258 7.22 -3.10 1.55
CA ASN A 258 7.20 -1.79 0.92
C ASN A 258 7.00 -1.86 -0.61
N LEU A 259 7.63 -2.84 -1.28
CA LEU A 259 7.43 -3.09 -2.70
C LEU A 259 5.94 -3.37 -3.01
N ARG A 260 5.34 -4.29 -2.27
CA ARG A 260 3.92 -4.68 -2.43
C ARG A 260 2.97 -3.55 -2.08
N PHE A 261 3.28 -2.79 -1.04
CA PHE A 261 2.50 -1.61 -0.67
C PHE A 261 2.49 -0.58 -1.79
N ASN A 262 3.66 -0.28 -2.40
CA ASN A 262 3.77 0.65 -3.52
C ASN A 262 3.02 0.17 -4.77
N ILE A 263 3.10 -1.12 -5.12
CA ILE A 263 2.33 -1.69 -6.24
C ILE A 263 0.83 -1.47 -6.01
N ILE A 264 0.33 -1.81 -4.82
CA ILE A 264 -1.09 -1.70 -4.51
C ILE A 264 -1.52 -0.23 -4.46
N ALA A 265 -0.69 0.67 -3.94
CA ALA A 265 -0.95 2.11 -3.97
C ALA A 265 -1.06 2.63 -5.41
N GLY A 266 -0.18 2.20 -6.32
CA GLY A 266 -0.27 2.52 -7.74
C GLY A 266 -1.54 1.97 -8.40
N ILE A 267 -1.92 0.73 -8.07
CA ILE A 267 -3.20 0.15 -8.53
C ILE A 267 -4.39 0.98 -8.04
N VAL A 268 -4.38 1.40 -6.77
CA VAL A 268 -5.48 2.21 -6.20
C VAL A 268 -5.54 3.59 -6.85
N ASN A 269 -4.40 4.21 -7.18
CA ASN A 269 -4.38 5.44 -7.97
C ASN A 269 -4.98 5.24 -9.36
N LEU A 270 -4.57 4.20 -10.08
CA LEU A 270 -5.11 3.87 -11.40
C LEU A 270 -6.64 3.67 -11.35
N GLN A 271 -7.17 3.01 -10.31
CA GLN A 271 -8.61 2.84 -10.09
C GLN A 271 -9.35 4.15 -9.83
N ALA A 272 -8.64 5.16 -9.37
CA ALA A 272 -9.18 6.51 -9.13
C ALA A 272 -9.00 7.46 -10.34
N GLY A 273 -8.40 6.98 -11.45
CA GLY A 273 -8.18 7.76 -12.67
C GLY A 273 -6.88 8.60 -12.65
N PHE A 274 -5.91 8.25 -11.79
CA PHE A 274 -4.61 8.95 -11.66
C PHE A 274 -3.46 8.20 -12.34
#